data_6f1e918326f4960773cf8592aecbd786
#
_entry.id   6f1e918326f4960773cf8592aecbd786
#
_cell.length_a   1.000
_cell.length_b   1.000
_cell.length_c   1.000
_cell.angle_alpha   90.00
_cell.angle_beta   90.00
_cell.angle_gamma   90.00
#
_symmetry.space_group_name_H-M   'P 1'
#
loop_
_entity.id
_entity.type
_entity.pdbx_description
1 polymer ?
#
loop_
_entity_poly.entity_id
_entity_poly.type
_entity_poly.pdbx_seq_one_letter_code
_entity_poly.pdbx_strand_id
1 'polypeptide(L)'
;MESKYFTEGYGRNIQGIAFDPATEKLFFTDTNERSINWISLKPGSQNNDHVNRIVKMEAGIPTDVAVDSCRGYIYWITTNLTTPKIERARFNGSEREVVINSNAFSVSATQKLEPHSLIIDQQTQTMFWFEATNNIRHSNRRADLNGQ
;
A
#
# COMPACT_ATOMS: atom_id res chain seq x y z
N MET A 1 -17.89 -23.18 -3.52
CA MET A 1 -16.92 -22.09 -3.34
C MET A 1 -17.29 -21.00 -4.35
N GLU A 2 -17.94 -19.94 -3.91
CA GLU A 2 -18.27 -18.82 -4.82
C GLU A 2 -17.04 -17.93 -4.99
N SER A 3 -16.50 -17.87 -6.19
CA SER A 3 -15.49 -16.87 -6.54
C SER A 3 -16.22 -15.57 -6.87
N LYS A 4 -16.14 -14.58 -5.99
CA LYS A 4 -16.60 -13.23 -6.31
C LYS A 4 -15.53 -12.51 -7.12
N TYR A 5 -15.88 -12.11 -8.33
CA TYR A 5 -15.04 -11.26 -9.17
C TYR A 5 -15.31 -9.79 -8.80
N PHE A 6 -14.25 -9.07 -8.39
CA PHE A 6 -14.30 -7.62 -8.08
C PHE A 6 -14.24 -6.75 -9.36
N THR A 7 -14.89 -7.17 -10.42
CA THR A 7 -14.70 -6.61 -11.77
C THR A 7 -15.91 -5.87 -12.32
N GLU A 8 -16.71 -5.22 -11.50
CA GLU A 8 -17.58 -4.20 -12.05
C GLU A 8 -16.90 -2.83 -12.07
N GLY A 9 -16.02 -2.65 -13.03
CA GLY A 9 -15.33 -1.40 -13.31
C GLY A 9 -14.22 -1.64 -14.32
N TYR A 10 -14.50 -1.33 -15.58
CA TYR A 10 -13.48 -1.32 -16.62
C TYR A 10 -12.31 -0.43 -16.19
N GLY A 11 -11.09 -0.98 -16.21
CA GLY A 11 -9.87 -0.22 -16.10
C GLY A 11 -9.16 -0.19 -14.74
N ARG A 12 -9.54 -1.03 -13.75
CA ARG A 12 -8.76 -1.15 -12.52
C ARG A 12 -7.47 -1.94 -12.75
N ASN A 13 -6.38 -1.44 -12.19
CA ASN A 13 -5.10 -2.16 -12.18
C ASN A 13 -4.63 -2.28 -10.73
N ILE A 14 -4.93 -3.43 -10.11
CA ILE A 14 -4.63 -3.73 -8.72
C ILE A 14 -3.23 -4.37 -8.67
N GLN A 15 -2.32 -3.80 -7.88
CA GLN A 15 -0.98 -4.34 -7.68
C GLN A 15 -0.75 -4.86 -6.26
N GLY A 16 -1.17 -4.13 -5.25
CA GLY A 16 -1.01 -4.51 -3.85
C GLY A 16 -2.34 -4.79 -3.17
N ILE A 17 -2.37 -5.78 -2.29
CA ILE A 17 -3.51 -6.12 -1.45
C ILE A 17 -3.07 -6.38 -0.02
N ALA A 18 -3.90 -6.00 0.95
CA ALA A 18 -3.70 -6.30 2.37
C ALA A 18 -5.04 -6.55 3.06
N PHE A 19 -5.09 -7.56 3.90
CA PHE A 19 -6.30 -7.91 4.65
C PHE A 19 -6.18 -7.49 6.12
N ASP A 20 -7.22 -6.83 6.63
CA ASP A 20 -7.38 -6.54 8.04
C ASP A 20 -8.38 -7.52 8.68
N PRO A 21 -7.91 -8.48 9.50
CA PRO A 21 -8.79 -9.46 10.12
C PRO A 21 -9.70 -8.84 11.19
N ALA A 22 -9.32 -7.72 11.79
CA ALA A 22 -10.11 -7.10 12.86
C ALA A 22 -11.40 -6.45 12.34
N THR A 23 -11.36 -5.85 11.17
CA THR A 23 -12.52 -5.21 10.53
C THR A 23 -13.07 -5.97 9.34
N GLU A 24 -12.45 -7.10 8.95
CA GLU A 24 -12.77 -7.91 7.77
C GLU A 24 -12.79 -7.05 6.49
N LYS A 25 -11.78 -6.20 6.35
CA LYS A 25 -11.58 -5.34 5.17
C LYS A 25 -10.41 -5.82 4.34
N LEU A 26 -10.60 -5.84 3.04
CA LEU A 26 -9.54 -6.02 2.07
C LEU A 26 -9.17 -4.65 1.47
N PHE A 27 -7.97 -4.20 1.76
CA PHE A 27 -7.38 -2.98 1.19
C PHE A 27 -6.64 -3.33 -0.09
N PHE A 28 -6.64 -2.41 -1.05
CA PHE A 28 -5.93 -2.61 -2.30
C PHE A 28 -5.52 -1.28 -2.96
N THR A 29 -4.46 -1.36 -3.74
CA THR A 29 -4.00 -0.26 -4.59
C THR A 29 -4.64 -0.36 -5.97
N ASP A 30 -5.03 0.77 -6.54
CA ASP A 30 -5.44 0.89 -7.93
C ASP A 30 -4.50 1.88 -8.64
N THR A 31 -3.64 1.37 -9.51
CA THR A 31 -2.61 2.17 -10.16
C THR A 31 -3.19 3.07 -11.25
N ASN A 32 -4.26 2.65 -11.94
CA ASN A 32 -4.93 3.45 -12.94
C ASN A 32 -5.65 4.64 -12.30
N GLU A 33 -6.41 4.37 -11.24
CA GLU A 33 -7.10 5.41 -10.48
C GLU A 33 -6.17 6.17 -9.53
N ARG A 34 -4.93 5.70 -9.34
CA ARG A 34 -3.97 6.26 -8.37
C ARG A 34 -4.59 6.38 -6.98
N SER A 35 -5.17 5.32 -6.49
CA SER A 35 -5.93 5.33 -5.25
C SER A 35 -5.67 4.12 -4.36
N ILE A 36 -5.89 4.31 -3.06
CA ILE A 36 -6.02 3.24 -2.09
C ILE A 36 -7.51 3.07 -1.79
N ASN A 37 -7.96 1.84 -1.84
CA ASN A 37 -9.36 1.48 -1.69
C ASN A 37 -9.52 0.30 -0.73
N TRP A 38 -10.76 0.07 -0.29
CA TRP A 38 -11.10 -1.12 0.46
C TRP A 38 -12.51 -1.62 0.10
N ILE A 39 -12.72 -2.91 0.36
CA ILE A 39 -14.01 -3.57 0.33
C ILE A 39 -14.24 -4.31 1.64
N SER A 40 -15.50 -4.48 2.02
CA SER A 40 -15.85 -5.35 3.15
C SER A 40 -15.93 -6.79 2.70
N LEU A 41 -15.35 -7.70 3.49
CA LEU A 41 -15.52 -9.16 3.32
C LEU A 41 -16.51 -9.76 4.31
N LYS A 42 -17.18 -8.93 5.13
CA LYS A 42 -18.19 -9.40 6.09
C LYS A 42 -19.34 -10.09 5.36
N PRO A 43 -19.68 -11.35 5.74
CA PRO A 43 -20.84 -12.02 5.17
C PRO A 43 -22.12 -11.23 5.40
N GLY A 44 -22.96 -11.09 4.37
CA GLY A 44 -24.27 -10.41 4.46
C GLY A 44 -24.21 -8.88 4.57
N SER A 45 -23.05 -8.27 4.49
CA SER A 45 -22.95 -6.82 4.35
C SER A 45 -23.55 -6.40 3.01
N GLN A 46 -24.52 -5.49 3.03
CA GLN A 46 -25.09 -4.92 1.79
C GLN A 46 -24.07 -4.12 0.96
N ASN A 47 -22.89 -3.86 1.54
CA ASN A 47 -21.80 -3.10 0.94
C ASN A 47 -20.64 -3.98 0.46
N ASN A 48 -20.81 -5.33 0.39
CA ASN A 48 -19.73 -6.22 -0.02
C ASN A 48 -19.23 -5.97 -1.45
N ASP A 49 -20.03 -5.32 -2.29
CA ASP A 49 -19.70 -5.03 -3.67
C ASP A 49 -19.28 -3.55 -3.89
N HIS A 50 -19.34 -2.73 -2.83
CA HIS A 50 -18.94 -1.33 -2.94
C HIS A 50 -17.46 -1.14 -2.61
N VAL A 51 -16.76 -0.59 -3.58
CA VAL A 51 -15.39 -0.12 -3.42
C VAL A 51 -15.40 1.25 -2.75
N ASN A 52 -14.75 1.33 -1.60
CA ASN A 52 -14.61 2.57 -0.84
C ASN A 52 -13.20 3.12 -1.03
N ARG A 53 -13.10 4.32 -1.58
CA ARG A 53 -11.81 4.99 -1.74
C ARG A 53 -11.41 5.69 -0.45
N ILE A 54 -10.16 5.45 0.00
CA ILE A 54 -9.58 6.08 1.17
C ILE A 54 -8.75 7.28 0.77
N VAL A 55 -7.86 7.07 -0.21
CA VAL A 55 -6.89 8.06 -0.65
C VAL A 55 -6.90 8.11 -2.17
N LYS A 56 -6.95 9.32 -2.72
CA LYS A 56 -6.64 9.63 -4.12
C LYS A 56 -5.30 10.37 -4.15
N MET A 57 -4.41 9.97 -5.03
CA MET A 57 -3.11 10.60 -5.18
C MET A 57 -3.14 11.60 -6.33
N GLU A 58 -2.65 12.81 -6.07
CA GLU A 58 -2.44 13.82 -7.10
C GLU A 58 -1.20 13.49 -7.93
N ALA A 59 -0.16 12.98 -7.28
CA ALA A 59 1.10 12.60 -7.91
C ALA A 59 1.59 11.24 -7.40
N GLY A 60 2.25 10.49 -8.29
CA GLY A 60 2.74 9.15 -8.00
C GLY A 60 1.68 8.06 -8.18
N ILE A 61 2.14 6.84 -8.07
CA ILE A 61 1.34 5.63 -8.28
C ILE A 61 1.49 4.74 -7.04
N PRO A 62 0.40 4.31 -6.38
CA PRO A 62 0.49 3.37 -5.28
C PRO A 62 0.74 1.96 -5.85
N THR A 63 1.78 1.30 -5.39
CA THR A 63 2.18 -0.01 -5.92
C THR A 63 1.98 -1.14 -4.94
N ASP A 64 2.04 -0.88 -3.65
CA ASP A 64 1.81 -1.90 -2.63
C ASP A 64 1.17 -1.30 -1.38
N VAL A 65 0.52 -2.13 -0.58
CA VAL A 65 -0.18 -1.72 0.64
C VAL A 65 -0.01 -2.77 1.74
N ALA A 66 0.14 -2.31 2.97
CA ALA A 66 0.17 -3.14 4.17
C ALA A 66 -0.69 -2.53 5.28
N VAL A 67 -1.12 -3.36 6.22
CA VAL A 67 -2.07 -2.98 7.29
C VAL A 67 -1.43 -3.16 8.66
N ASP A 68 -1.58 -2.16 9.51
CA ASP A 68 -1.40 -2.25 10.95
C ASP A 68 -2.78 -2.25 11.62
N SER A 69 -3.33 -3.45 11.83
CA SER A 69 -4.64 -3.65 12.45
C SER A 69 -4.69 -3.13 13.89
N CYS A 70 -3.57 -3.23 14.63
CA CYS A 70 -3.52 -2.85 16.03
C CYS A 70 -3.71 -1.34 16.22
N ARG A 71 -3.18 -0.53 15.32
CA ARG A 71 -3.26 0.93 15.39
C ARG A 71 -4.24 1.54 14.38
N GLY A 72 -4.82 0.74 13.48
CA GLY A 72 -5.78 1.18 12.48
C GLY A 72 -5.16 2.05 11.38
N TYR A 73 -3.93 1.73 10.97
CA TYR A 73 -3.23 2.39 9.87
C TYR A 73 -3.07 1.48 8.67
N ILE A 74 -3.14 2.08 7.49
CA ILE A 74 -2.62 1.52 6.25
C ILE A 74 -1.31 2.22 5.89
N TYR A 75 -0.38 1.45 5.36
CA TYR A 75 0.89 1.93 4.81
C TYR A 75 0.94 1.54 3.34
N TRP A 76 1.50 2.37 2.50
CA TRP A 76 1.63 2.06 1.08
C TRP A 76 2.89 2.66 0.48
N ILE A 77 3.38 1.99 -0.55
CA ILE A 77 4.47 2.49 -1.36
C ILE A 77 3.88 3.36 -2.46
N THR A 78 4.36 4.59 -2.57
CA THR A 78 4.10 5.46 -3.71
C THR A 78 5.36 5.52 -4.56
N THR A 79 5.24 5.14 -5.83
CA THR A 79 6.32 5.32 -6.80
C THR A 79 6.02 6.50 -7.70
N ASN A 80 7.04 7.29 -7.93
CA ASN A 80 7.13 8.23 -9.03
C ASN A 80 8.45 7.91 -9.73
N LEU A 81 8.62 8.27 -10.98
CA LEU A 81 9.79 7.91 -11.79
C LEU A 81 11.14 8.14 -11.10
N THR A 82 11.21 9.04 -10.11
CA THR A 82 12.47 9.43 -9.44
C THR A 82 12.43 9.46 -7.92
N THR A 83 11.26 9.40 -7.29
CA THR A 83 11.13 9.66 -5.84
C THR A 83 10.14 8.72 -5.15
N PRO A 84 10.53 7.46 -4.90
CA PRO A 84 9.69 6.55 -4.12
C PRO A 84 9.56 7.05 -2.68
N LYS A 85 8.43 6.75 -2.05
CA LYS A 85 8.17 7.03 -0.64
C LYS A 85 7.22 6.01 -0.04
N ILE A 86 7.25 5.84 1.28
CA ILE A 86 6.22 5.11 2.02
C ILE A 86 5.41 6.14 2.79
N GLU A 87 4.11 6.07 2.62
CA GLU A 87 3.12 6.91 3.31
C GLU A 87 2.24 6.06 4.20
N ARG A 88 1.62 6.66 5.19
CA ARG A 88 0.55 6.04 5.98
C ARG A 88 -0.65 6.96 6.11
N ALA A 89 -1.80 6.37 6.43
CA ALA A 89 -3.01 7.06 6.88
C ALA A 89 -3.85 6.14 7.75
N ARG A 90 -4.78 6.70 8.49
CA ARG A 90 -5.84 5.94 9.14
C ARG A 90 -6.72 5.24 8.10
N PHE A 91 -7.46 4.21 8.51
CA PHE A 91 -8.40 3.49 7.64
C PHE A 91 -9.49 4.37 7.00
N ASN A 92 -9.73 5.56 7.55
CA ASN A 92 -10.64 6.56 7.00
C ASN A 92 -9.94 7.63 6.15
N GLY A 93 -8.62 7.52 5.95
CA GLY A 93 -7.82 8.47 5.17
C GLY A 93 -7.28 9.68 5.95
N SER A 94 -7.65 9.84 7.22
CA SER A 94 -7.11 10.90 8.06
C SER A 94 -5.66 10.64 8.48
N GLU A 95 -4.99 11.64 9.04
CA GLU A 95 -3.60 11.57 9.50
C GLU A 95 -2.62 11.06 8.43
N ARG A 96 -2.83 11.46 7.17
CA ARG A 96 -1.93 11.07 6.09
C ARG A 96 -0.60 11.77 6.21
N GLU A 97 0.48 11.00 6.19
CA GLU A 97 1.84 11.51 6.26
C GLU A 97 2.85 10.62 5.52
N VAL A 98 4.01 11.20 5.20
CA VAL A 98 5.16 10.45 4.65
C VAL A 98 5.97 9.90 5.81
N VAL A 99 6.11 8.58 5.86
CA VAL A 99 6.90 7.87 6.90
C VAL A 99 8.33 7.66 6.44
N ILE A 100 8.51 7.21 5.21
CA ILE A 100 9.83 7.07 4.58
C ILE A 100 9.86 7.97 3.35
N ASN A 101 10.76 8.93 3.36
CA ASN A 101 10.95 9.83 2.23
C ASN A 101 11.95 9.26 1.21
N SER A 102 12.03 9.88 0.05
CA SER A 102 12.90 9.46 -1.05
C SER A 102 14.39 9.41 -0.71
N ASN A 103 14.85 10.17 0.28
CA ASN A 103 16.26 10.20 0.68
C ASN A 103 16.69 8.92 1.40
N ALA A 104 15.75 8.19 1.99
CA ALA A 104 16.03 6.90 2.63
C ALA A 104 16.24 5.77 1.62
N PHE A 105 15.83 5.97 0.38
CA PHE A 105 16.07 5.03 -0.70
C PHE A 105 17.41 5.33 -1.36
N SER A 106 18.21 4.31 -1.60
CA SER A 106 19.54 4.46 -2.22
C SER A 106 19.40 4.77 -3.71
N VAL A 107 18.99 5.98 -4.04
CA VAL A 107 18.81 6.42 -5.43
C VAL A 107 20.12 7.03 -5.95
N SER A 108 20.73 6.39 -6.94
CA SER A 108 21.73 7.05 -7.80
C SER A 108 20.98 7.67 -8.99
N ALA A 109 21.46 8.79 -9.49
CA ALA A 109 20.82 9.52 -10.60
C ALA A 109 20.64 8.70 -11.90
N THR A 110 21.26 7.53 -11.98
CA THR A 110 21.25 6.63 -13.14
C THR A 110 20.49 5.32 -12.90
N GLN A 111 20.00 5.07 -11.68
CA GLN A 111 19.39 3.80 -11.32
C GLN A 111 17.92 4.02 -10.90
N LYS A 112 17.02 3.41 -11.65
CA LYS A 112 15.61 3.35 -11.28
C LYS A 112 15.47 2.39 -10.11
N LEU A 113 15.00 2.90 -8.98
CA LEU A 113 14.68 2.11 -7.81
C LEU A 113 13.18 1.77 -7.82
N GLU A 114 12.88 0.51 -7.66
CA GLU A 114 11.51 0.01 -7.58
C GLU A 114 11.30 -0.67 -6.22
N PRO A 115 10.81 0.08 -5.21
CA PRO A 115 10.40 -0.53 -3.96
C PRO A 115 9.09 -1.30 -4.16
N HIS A 116 9.02 -2.48 -3.55
CA HIS A 116 7.83 -3.34 -3.58
C HIS A 116 7.80 -4.28 -2.37
N SER A 117 6.72 -5.06 -2.22
CA SER A 117 6.56 -6.07 -1.17
C SER A 117 6.66 -5.48 0.24
N LEU A 118 5.79 -4.51 0.52
CA LEU A 118 5.68 -3.91 1.84
C LEU A 118 4.94 -4.85 2.80
N ILE A 119 5.55 -5.14 3.93
CA ILE A 119 4.91 -5.89 5.01
C ILE A 119 5.12 -5.19 6.36
N ILE A 120 4.20 -5.44 7.30
CA ILE A 120 4.26 -4.92 8.65
C ILE A 120 4.25 -6.07 9.64
N ASP A 121 5.27 -6.11 10.48
CA ASP A 121 5.26 -6.91 11.70
C ASP A 121 4.65 -6.06 12.83
N GLN A 122 3.41 -6.39 13.18
CA GLN A 122 2.67 -5.68 14.21
C GLN A 122 3.23 -5.93 15.61
N GLN A 123 3.89 -7.07 15.83
CA GLN A 123 4.44 -7.43 17.12
C GLN A 123 5.69 -6.60 17.45
N THR A 124 6.59 -6.48 16.49
CA THR A 124 7.84 -5.70 16.65
C THR A 124 7.69 -4.24 16.22
N GLN A 125 6.53 -3.85 15.70
CA GLN A 125 6.26 -2.50 15.19
C GLN A 125 7.24 -2.08 14.10
N THR A 126 7.58 -3.02 13.22
CA THR A 126 8.58 -2.86 12.17
C THR A 126 7.93 -3.04 10.80
N MET A 127 8.27 -2.18 9.86
CA MET A 127 7.97 -2.37 8.45
C MET A 127 9.18 -2.92 7.71
N PHE A 128 8.91 -3.75 6.72
CA PHE A 128 9.92 -4.29 5.81
C PHE A 128 9.46 -4.05 4.37
N TRP A 129 10.40 -3.71 3.51
CA TRP A 129 10.15 -3.61 2.07
C TRP A 129 11.34 -4.12 1.28
N PHE A 130 11.10 -4.38 0.04
CA PHE A 130 12.10 -4.86 -0.89
C PHE A 130 12.43 -3.75 -1.89
N GLU A 131 13.70 -3.59 -2.23
CA GLU A 131 14.17 -2.65 -3.25
C GLU A 131 14.83 -3.42 -4.39
N ALA A 132 14.36 -3.21 -5.60
CA ALA A 132 15.00 -3.68 -6.82
C ALA A 132 15.62 -2.50 -7.57
N THR A 133 16.83 -2.70 -8.06
CA THR A 133 17.53 -1.71 -8.87
C THR A 133 17.80 -2.29 -10.24
N ASN A 134 17.18 -1.76 -11.29
CA ASN A 134 17.35 -2.21 -12.68
C ASN A 134 17.26 -3.74 -12.85
N ASN A 135 16.45 -4.42 -12.04
CA ASN A 135 16.29 -5.88 -11.98
C ASN A 135 17.57 -6.70 -11.70
N ILE A 136 18.62 -6.06 -11.18
CA ILE A 136 19.94 -6.71 -11.00
C ILE A 136 20.36 -6.80 -9.53
N ARG A 137 19.97 -5.83 -8.72
CA ARG A 137 20.27 -5.83 -7.28
C ARG A 137 19.00 -5.76 -6.47
N HIS A 138 18.90 -6.63 -5.50
CA HIS A 138 17.80 -6.66 -4.55
C HIS A 138 18.34 -6.41 -3.15
N SER A 139 17.67 -5.58 -2.37
CA SER A 139 17.97 -5.36 -0.97
C SER A 139 16.71 -5.38 -0.13
N ASN A 140 16.79 -6.01 1.04
CA ASN A 140 15.78 -5.92 2.08
C ASN A 140 16.03 -4.70 2.93
N ARG A 141 15.00 -3.94 3.21
CA ARG A 141 15.02 -2.76 4.07
C ARG A 141 14.05 -2.93 5.23
N ARG A 142 14.34 -2.26 6.31
CA ARG A 142 13.45 -2.19 7.47
C ARG A 142 13.50 -0.80 8.11
N ALA A 143 12.42 -0.40 8.73
CA ALA A 143 12.32 0.74 9.61
C ALA A 143 11.27 0.45 10.69
N ASP A 144 11.28 1.21 11.78
CA ASP A 144 10.11 1.21 12.66
C ASP A 144 8.89 1.86 11.95
N LEU A 145 7.72 1.75 12.54
CA LEU A 145 6.50 2.27 11.93
C LEU A 145 6.39 3.81 11.95
N ASN A 146 7.41 4.51 12.45
CA ASN A 146 7.57 5.96 12.38
C ASN A 146 8.68 6.38 11.39
N GLY A 147 9.31 5.39 10.72
CA GLY A 147 10.28 5.65 9.66
C GLY A 147 11.74 5.83 10.16
N GLN A 148 12.09 5.26 11.30
CA GLN A 148 13.45 5.32 11.86
C GLN A 148 14.16 3.97 11.84
#